data_4eea16ecb606f63725008d2b07d7fb71
#
_entry.id   4eea16ecb606f63725008d2b07d7fb71
#
_cell.length_a   1.000
_cell.length_b   1.000
_cell.length_c   1.000
_cell.angle_alpha   90.00
_cell.angle_beta   90.00
_cell.angle_gamma   90.00
#
_symmetry.space_group_name_H-M   'P 1'
#
loop_
_entity.id
_entity.type
_entity.pdbx_description
1 polymer ?
#
loop_
_entity_poly.entity_id
_entity_poly.type
_entity_poly.pdbx_seq_one_letter_code
_entity_poly.pdbx_strand_id
1 'polypeptide(L)'
;MRTHYFVKLTPRRPRFGVDMTPEEKTLMEAHAAYWGEMMKQGHVHVFGPVMDDSGMYGMGVVNAESPEDIEEMLAEDPARPLMTMCISPMQAYLPA
;
A
#
# COMPACT_ATOMS: atom_id res chain seq x y z
N MET A 1 18.41 0.83 -12.82
CA MET A 1 17.93 2.04 -12.14
C MET A 1 16.55 1.77 -11.56
N ARG A 2 16.33 2.16 -10.32
CA ARG A 2 15.03 1.94 -9.69
C ARG A 2 14.11 3.13 -9.97
N THR A 3 12.85 2.82 -10.25
CA THR A 3 11.81 3.80 -10.52
C THR A 3 10.88 3.85 -9.31
N HIS A 4 10.34 5.02 -9.05
CA HIS A 4 9.39 5.21 -7.96
C HIS A 4 7.95 5.06 -8.48
N TYR A 5 7.10 4.53 -7.61
CA TYR A 5 5.70 4.31 -7.93
C TYR A 5 4.84 4.74 -6.74
N PHE A 6 3.70 5.32 -7.06
CA PHE A 6 2.66 5.60 -6.09
C PHE A 6 1.68 4.44 -6.13
N VAL A 7 1.43 3.82 -4.97
CA VAL A 7 0.46 2.74 -4.85
C VAL A 7 -0.73 3.27 -4.07
N LYS A 8 -1.91 3.14 -4.64
CA LYS A 8 -3.16 3.52 -3.98
C LYS A 8 -3.95 2.26 -3.69
N LEU A 9 -4.33 2.10 -2.42
CA LEU A 9 -5.09 0.94 -1.94
C LEU A 9 -6.47 1.42 -1.53
N THR A 10 -7.47 1.10 -2.34
CA THR A 10 -8.84 1.55 -2.11
C THR A 10 -9.66 0.40 -1.53
N PRO A 11 -10.23 0.57 -0.32
CA PRO A 11 -11.12 -0.45 0.24
C PRO A 11 -12.28 -0.74 -0.69
N ARG A 12 -12.69 -2.01 -0.75
CA ARG A 12 -13.81 -2.42 -1.61
C ARG A 12 -15.17 -2.03 -1.05
N ARG A 13 -15.19 -1.55 0.19
CA ARG A 13 -16.40 -1.16 0.90
C ARG A 13 -16.24 0.26 1.46
N PRO A 14 -17.20 1.20 1.21
CA PRO A 14 -17.02 2.61 1.58
C PRO A 14 -16.76 2.88 3.05
N ARG A 15 -17.28 2.06 3.96
CA ARG A 15 -17.16 2.29 5.40
C ARG A 15 -16.09 1.40 6.04
N PHE A 16 -15.23 0.80 5.24
CA PHE A 16 -14.22 -0.15 5.71
C PHE A 16 -13.41 0.38 6.89
N GLY A 17 -13.03 1.67 6.85
CA GLY A 17 -12.21 2.27 7.91
C GLY A 17 -12.91 2.33 9.27
N VAL A 18 -14.24 2.21 9.32
CA VAL A 18 -15.04 2.31 10.55
C VAL A 18 -15.65 0.98 10.95
N ASP A 19 -15.92 0.08 9.99
CA ASP A 19 -16.70 -1.13 10.25
C ASP A 19 -15.95 -2.42 9.92
N MET A 20 -14.63 -2.42 10.02
CA MET A 20 -13.85 -3.63 9.80
C MET A 20 -14.29 -4.76 10.72
N THR A 21 -14.44 -5.97 10.16
CA THR A 21 -14.66 -7.17 10.95
C THR A 21 -13.38 -7.55 11.70
N PRO A 22 -13.45 -8.42 12.72
CA PRO A 22 -12.23 -8.90 13.38
C PRO A 22 -11.24 -9.55 12.43
N GLU A 23 -11.73 -10.31 11.44
CA GLU A 23 -10.88 -10.96 10.45
C GLU A 23 -10.19 -9.93 9.57
N GLU A 24 -10.90 -8.89 9.17
CA GLU A 24 -10.34 -7.80 8.38
C GLU A 24 -9.27 -7.04 9.16
N LYS A 25 -9.50 -6.80 10.45
CA LYS A 25 -8.50 -6.15 11.31
C LYS A 25 -7.21 -6.97 11.37
N THR A 26 -7.34 -8.30 11.50
CA THR A 26 -6.18 -9.18 11.52
C THR A 26 -5.41 -9.10 10.22
N LEU A 27 -6.11 -9.09 9.08
CA LEU A 27 -5.46 -8.94 7.78
C LEU A 27 -4.78 -7.58 7.63
N MET A 28 -5.39 -6.52 8.15
CA MET A 28 -4.80 -5.18 8.09
C MET A 28 -3.56 -5.05 8.99
N GLU A 29 -3.55 -5.73 10.13
CA GLU A 29 -2.36 -5.79 10.97
C GLU A 29 -1.22 -6.51 10.26
N ALA A 30 -1.52 -7.63 9.60
CA ALA A 30 -0.54 -8.35 8.81
C ALA A 30 -0.04 -7.52 7.63
N HIS A 31 -0.94 -6.75 6.99
CA HIS A 31 -0.60 -5.81 5.93
C HIS A 31 0.42 -4.78 6.40
N ALA A 32 0.17 -4.16 7.57
CA ALA A 32 1.08 -3.15 8.11
C ALA A 32 2.46 -3.75 8.41
N ALA A 33 2.49 -4.97 8.94
CA ALA A 33 3.76 -5.66 9.22
C ALA A 33 4.50 -5.98 7.91
N TYR A 34 3.79 -6.41 6.88
CA TYR A 34 4.35 -6.72 5.57
C TYR A 34 5.00 -5.47 4.94
N TRP A 35 4.27 -4.36 4.90
CA TRP A 35 4.80 -3.11 4.36
C TRP A 35 5.94 -2.55 5.22
N GLY A 36 5.85 -2.71 6.54
CA GLY A 36 6.93 -2.31 7.45
C GLY A 36 8.22 -3.07 7.17
N GLU A 37 8.12 -4.36 6.86
CA GLU A 37 9.30 -5.17 6.50
C GLU A 37 9.88 -4.71 5.17
N MET A 38 9.03 -4.41 4.18
CA MET A 38 9.49 -3.87 2.89
C MET A 38 10.17 -2.53 3.08
N MET A 39 9.70 -1.72 4.02
CA MET A 39 10.32 -0.44 4.35
C MET A 39 11.72 -0.65 4.94
N LYS A 40 11.89 -1.62 5.83
CA LYS A 40 13.20 -1.95 6.40
C LYS A 40 14.19 -2.37 5.32
N GLN A 41 13.70 -3.03 4.28
CA GLN A 41 14.53 -3.47 3.16
C GLN A 41 14.82 -2.35 2.15
N GLY A 42 14.24 -1.17 2.35
CA GLY A 42 14.49 -0.02 1.49
C GLY A 42 13.57 0.07 0.26
N HIS A 43 12.57 -0.80 0.17
CA HIS A 43 11.67 -0.82 -0.99
C HIS A 43 10.49 0.13 -0.84
N VAL A 44 10.17 0.55 0.37
CA VAL A 44 9.06 1.45 0.66
C VAL A 44 9.60 2.67 1.39
N HIS A 45 9.28 3.86 0.90
CA HIS A 45 9.75 5.12 1.50
C HIS A 45 8.75 5.65 2.52
N VAL A 46 7.46 5.52 2.25
CA VAL A 46 6.40 5.96 3.15
C VAL A 46 5.14 5.16 2.79
N PHE A 47 4.34 4.86 3.79
CA PHE A 47 3.03 4.24 3.58
C PHE A 47 2.12 4.55 4.76
N GLY A 48 0.83 4.47 4.53
CA GLY A 48 -0.15 4.65 5.59
C GLY A 48 -1.53 4.99 5.07
N PRO A 49 -2.51 5.10 5.97
CA PRO A 49 -3.86 5.50 5.58
C PRO A 49 -3.93 7.00 5.32
N VAL A 50 -4.77 7.36 4.37
CA VAL A 50 -5.08 8.76 4.05
C VAL A 50 -6.54 8.99 4.38
N MET A 51 -6.82 10.03 5.15
CA MET A 51 -8.18 10.40 5.54
C MET A 51 -8.68 11.44 4.56
N ASP A 52 -9.41 10.99 3.55
CA ASP A 52 -9.97 11.86 2.51
C ASP A 52 -11.46 12.03 2.74
N ASP A 53 -12.02 13.16 2.27
CA ASP A 53 -13.45 13.43 2.41
C ASP A 53 -14.31 12.37 1.73
N SER A 54 -13.80 11.76 0.66
CA SER A 54 -14.51 10.69 -0.06
C SER A 54 -14.37 9.33 0.61
N GLY A 55 -13.59 9.24 1.70
CA GLY A 55 -13.36 8.00 2.43
C GLY A 55 -11.87 7.73 2.62
N MET A 56 -11.56 6.79 3.49
CA MET A 56 -10.18 6.41 3.77
C MET A 56 -9.63 5.55 2.63
N TYR A 57 -8.39 5.78 2.26
CA TYR A 57 -7.66 4.88 1.38
C TYR A 57 -6.23 4.73 1.91
N GLY A 58 -5.53 3.69 1.43
CA GLY A 58 -4.13 3.50 1.78
C GLY A 58 -3.24 4.04 0.67
N MET A 59 -2.02 4.45 1.02
CA MET A 59 -1.04 4.88 0.03
C MET A 59 0.33 4.36 0.38
N GLY A 60 1.17 4.24 -0.63
CA GLY A 60 2.57 3.96 -0.44
C GLY A 60 3.39 4.54 -1.57
N VAL A 61 4.60 4.99 -1.25
CA VAL A 61 5.60 5.37 -2.25
C VAL A 61 6.67 4.30 -2.19
N VAL A 62 6.84 3.59 -3.29
CA VAL A 62 7.74 2.43 -3.37
C VAL A 62 8.73 2.62 -4.50
N ASN A 63 9.78 1.81 -4.51
CA ASN A 63 10.73 1.79 -5.62
C ASN A 63 10.94 0.36 -6.08
N ALA A 64 11.16 0.20 -7.38
CA ALA A 64 11.43 -1.11 -7.98
C ALA A 64 12.12 -0.93 -9.31
N GLU A 65 12.70 -2.01 -9.83
CA GLU A 65 13.32 -2.00 -11.15
C GLU A 65 12.29 -2.08 -12.26
N SER A 66 11.11 -2.64 -11.98
CA SER A 66 10.04 -2.78 -12.96
C SER A 66 8.68 -2.75 -12.29
N PRO A 67 7.60 -2.41 -13.05
CA PRO A 67 6.24 -2.50 -12.51
C PRO A 67 5.86 -3.92 -12.08
N GLU A 68 6.42 -4.93 -12.75
CA GLU A 68 6.15 -6.33 -12.43
C GLU A 68 6.59 -6.68 -11.01
N ASP A 69 7.68 -6.08 -10.53
CA ASP A 69 8.14 -6.28 -9.16
C ASP A 69 7.11 -5.74 -8.16
N ILE A 70 6.48 -4.61 -8.49
CA ILE A 70 5.43 -4.04 -7.64
C ILE A 70 4.20 -4.94 -7.66
N GLU A 71 3.83 -5.47 -8.84
CA GLU A 71 2.70 -6.39 -8.94
C GLU A 71 2.91 -7.63 -8.07
N GLU A 72 4.11 -8.19 -8.06
CA GLU A 72 4.44 -9.33 -7.22
C GLU A 72 4.34 -8.98 -5.73
N MET A 73 4.85 -7.80 -5.35
CA MET A 73 4.77 -7.31 -3.98
C MET A 73 3.32 -7.20 -3.53
N LEU A 74 2.47 -6.61 -4.37
CA LEU A 74 1.06 -6.42 -4.04
C LEU A 74 0.30 -7.76 -4.01
N ALA A 75 0.69 -8.72 -4.83
CA ALA A 75 0.07 -10.04 -4.84
C ALA A 75 0.26 -10.78 -3.51
N GLU A 76 1.38 -10.52 -2.82
CA GLU A 76 1.71 -11.15 -1.55
C GLU A 76 1.15 -10.38 -0.34
N ASP A 77 0.58 -9.19 -0.56
CA ASP A 77 0.06 -8.36 0.52
C ASP A 77 -1.17 -9.02 1.15
N PRO A 78 -1.19 -9.21 2.49
CA PRO A 78 -2.36 -9.77 3.16
C PRO A 78 -3.66 -8.99 2.95
N ALA A 79 -3.58 -7.70 2.62
CA ALA A 79 -4.77 -6.89 2.35
C ALA A 79 -5.30 -7.03 0.93
N ARG A 80 -4.63 -7.82 0.08
CA ARG A 80 -5.02 -7.95 -1.33
C ARG A 80 -6.50 -8.25 -1.54
N PRO A 81 -7.12 -9.20 -0.81
CA PRO A 81 -8.55 -9.48 -1.02
C PRO A 81 -9.48 -8.36 -0.55
N LEU A 82 -8.98 -7.42 0.24
CA LEU A 82 -9.81 -6.36 0.82
C LEU A 82 -9.75 -5.05 0.03
N MET A 83 -8.80 -4.91 -0.89
CA MET A 83 -8.49 -3.64 -1.53
C MET A 83 -8.40 -3.76 -3.04
N THR A 84 -8.73 -2.68 -3.72
CA THR A 84 -8.34 -2.48 -5.11
C THR A 84 -7.01 -1.73 -5.08
N MET A 85 -6.00 -2.24 -5.77
CA MET A 85 -4.65 -1.67 -5.73
C MET A 85 -4.28 -1.15 -7.10
N CYS A 86 -3.87 0.13 -7.15
CA CYS A 86 -3.47 0.81 -8.39
C CYS A 86 -2.06 1.33 -8.25
N ILE A 87 -1.28 1.20 -9.32
CA ILE A 87 0.12 1.60 -9.38
C ILE A 87 0.26 2.72 -10.39
N SER A 88 0.94 3.79 -10.03
CA SER A 88 1.25 4.89 -10.94
C SER A 88 2.73 5.23 -10.85
N PRO A 89 3.46 5.29 -11.97
CA PRO A 89 4.84 5.78 -11.94
C PRO A 89 4.85 7.21 -11.44
N MET A 90 5.87 7.57 -10.68
CA MET A 90 6.01 8.94 -10.20
C MET A 90 7.48 9.32 -10.10
N GLN A 91 7.73 10.60 -10.13
CA GLN A 91 9.04 11.14 -9.81
C GLN A 91 8.99 11.56 -8.34
N ALA A 92 9.82 10.93 -7.51
CA ALA A 92 9.80 11.18 -6.08
C ALA A 92 10.97 12.07 -5.68
N TYR A 93 10.68 13.07 -4.85
CA TYR A 93 11.71 13.88 -4.21
C TYR A 93 11.89 13.35 -2.81
N LEU A 94 13.08 12.87 -2.50
CA LEU A 94 13.38 12.23 -1.23
C LEU A 94 14.41 13.04 -0.46
N PRO A 95 14.45 12.88 0.87
CA PRO A 95 15.49 13.53 1.68
C PRO A 95 16.89 13.10 1.22
N ALA A 96 17.81 14.02 1.31
CA ALA A 96 19.21 13.75 0.94
C ALA A 96 19.88 12.77 1.92
#